data_c17e8c0a72831162a8f92353b3880d78
#
_entry.id   c17e8c0a72831162a8f92353b3880d78
#
_cell.length_a   1.000
_cell.length_b   1.000
_cell.length_c   1.000
_cell.angle_alpha   90.00
_cell.angle_beta   90.00
_cell.angle_gamma   90.00
#
_symmetry.space_group_name_H-M   'P 1'
#
loop_
_entity.id
_entity.type
_entity.pdbx_description
1 polymer ?
#
loop_
_entity_poly.entity_id
_entity_poly.type
_entity_poly.pdbx_seq_one_letter_code
_entity_poly.pdbx_strand_id
1 'polypeptide(L)'
;MDREHRLKRLRFRAWHRGTKEADILIGGFFDRHHDGWSDAEIDWYEAFLEEQDVDIMAWAIGTAPAPDRYRGELMNRLRILDYIKHPE
;
A
#
# COMPACT_ATOMS: atom_id res chain seq x y z
N MET A 1 18.03 -8.52 8.63
CA MET A 1 16.65 -9.03 8.82
C MET A 1 16.24 -9.78 7.58
N ASP A 2 15.68 -10.95 7.74
CA ASP A 2 15.30 -11.69 6.55
C ASP A 2 14.00 -11.15 5.95
N ARG A 3 13.74 -11.59 4.73
CA ARG A 3 12.61 -11.10 3.94
C ARG A 3 11.28 -11.41 4.61
N GLU A 4 11.15 -12.59 5.19
CA GLU A 4 9.90 -13.01 5.81
C GLU A 4 9.53 -12.13 7.00
N HIS A 5 10.50 -11.84 7.86
CA HIS A 5 10.26 -10.94 9.00
C HIS A 5 9.91 -9.53 8.53
N ARG A 6 10.59 -9.08 7.48
CA ARG A 6 10.33 -7.76 6.92
C ARG A 6 8.91 -7.67 6.40
N LEU A 7 8.45 -8.68 5.66
CA LEU A 7 7.10 -8.69 5.12
C LEU A 7 6.05 -8.76 6.23
N LYS A 8 6.30 -9.53 7.27
CA LYS A 8 5.37 -9.58 8.41
C LYS A 8 5.21 -8.23 9.07
N ARG A 9 6.32 -7.51 9.24
CA ARG A 9 6.28 -6.17 9.84
C ARG A 9 5.51 -5.21 8.96
N LEU A 10 5.75 -5.26 7.66
CA LEU A 10 5.06 -4.39 6.72
C LEU A 10 3.56 -4.68 6.71
N ARG A 11 3.18 -5.95 6.75
CA ARG A 11 1.78 -6.33 6.80
C ARG A 11 1.10 -5.78 8.04
N PHE A 12 1.75 -5.88 9.19
CA PHE A 12 1.20 -5.32 10.41
C PHE A 12 0.96 -3.82 10.26
N ARG A 13 1.98 -3.11 9.78
CA ARG A 13 1.87 -1.66 9.61
C ARG A 13 0.79 -1.29 8.60
N ALA A 14 0.64 -2.08 7.54
CA ALA A 14 -0.34 -1.82 6.49
C ALA A 14 -1.77 -1.97 7.00
N TRP A 15 -2.00 -2.88 7.94
CA TRP A 15 -3.33 -3.15 8.46
C TRP A 15 -3.66 -2.40 9.76
N HIS A 16 -2.74 -1.57 10.23
CA HIS A 16 -2.93 -0.84 11.50
C HIS A 16 -2.68 0.65 11.27
N ARG A 17 -3.44 1.22 10.34
CA ARG A 17 -3.26 2.63 9.97
C ARG A 17 -4.05 3.59 10.87
N GLY A 18 -5.08 3.11 11.53
CA GLY A 18 -5.86 3.94 12.44
C GLY A 18 -7.32 4.11 12.03
N THR A 19 -7.65 3.87 10.78
CA THR A 19 -9.03 3.84 10.32
C THR A 19 -9.25 2.57 9.52
N LYS A 20 -10.51 2.12 9.51
CA LYS A 20 -10.86 0.91 8.79
C LYS A 20 -10.65 1.09 7.28
N GLU A 21 -11.00 2.26 6.78
CA GLU A 21 -10.86 2.56 5.35
C GLU A 21 -9.40 2.51 4.91
N ALA A 22 -8.52 3.13 5.69
CA ALA A 22 -7.08 3.10 5.37
C ALA A 22 -6.52 1.70 5.50
N ASP A 23 -6.92 0.95 6.52
CA ASP A 23 -6.47 -0.44 6.70
C ASP A 23 -6.83 -1.29 5.49
N ILE A 24 -8.08 -1.19 5.04
CA ILE A 24 -8.56 -1.99 3.91
C ILE A 24 -7.84 -1.59 2.63
N LEU A 25 -7.67 -0.30 2.38
CA LEU A 25 -7.02 0.16 1.16
C LEU A 25 -5.54 -0.22 1.16
N ILE A 26 -4.83 0.09 2.22
CA ILE A 26 -3.38 -0.08 2.26
C ILE A 26 -3.01 -1.54 2.55
N GLY A 27 -3.67 -2.16 3.53
CA GLY A 27 -3.43 -3.56 3.88
C GLY A 27 -3.92 -4.50 2.81
N GLY A 28 -5.09 -4.23 2.22
CA GLY A 28 -5.62 -5.05 1.14
C GLY A 28 -4.71 -5.06 -0.07
N PHE A 29 -4.13 -3.90 -0.39
CA PHE A 29 -3.15 -3.83 -1.48
C PHE A 29 -1.95 -4.72 -1.20
N PHE A 30 -1.44 -4.67 0.03
CA PHE A 30 -0.31 -5.52 0.41
C PHE A 30 -0.66 -6.99 0.23
N ASP A 31 -1.79 -7.41 0.77
CA ASP A 31 -2.19 -8.82 0.70
C ASP A 31 -2.31 -9.31 -0.74
N ARG A 32 -2.83 -8.47 -1.62
CA ARG A 32 -3.06 -8.86 -3.01
C ARG A 32 -1.77 -8.94 -3.81
N HIS A 33 -0.81 -8.05 -3.56
CA HIS A 33 0.28 -7.85 -4.50
C HIS A 33 1.68 -8.23 -4.00
N HIS A 34 1.87 -8.41 -2.70
CA HIS A 34 3.23 -8.55 -2.14
C HIS A 34 3.98 -9.80 -2.59
N ASP A 35 3.28 -10.86 -2.97
CA ASP A 35 3.92 -12.15 -3.24
C ASP A 35 5.02 -12.06 -4.30
N GLY A 36 4.83 -11.29 -5.31
CA GLY A 36 5.79 -11.22 -6.41
C GLY A 36 6.73 -10.03 -6.33
N TRP A 37 6.78 -9.33 -5.21
CA TRP A 37 7.58 -8.10 -5.13
C TRP A 37 9.06 -8.38 -5.09
N SER A 38 9.82 -7.59 -5.87
CA SER A 38 11.27 -7.53 -5.77
C SER A 38 11.66 -6.77 -4.52
N ASP A 39 12.94 -6.81 -4.18
CA ASP A 39 13.44 -6.03 -3.06
C ASP A 39 13.20 -4.54 -3.26
N ALA A 40 13.33 -4.06 -4.49
CA ALA A 40 13.05 -2.65 -4.79
C ALA A 40 11.59 -2.30 -4.54
N GLU A 41 10.68 -3.19 -4.88
CA GLU A 41 9.25 -2.97 -4.65
C GLU A 41 8.91 -3.01 -3.16
N ILE A 42 9.57 -3.87 -2.40
CA ILE A 42 9.41 -3.88 -0.96
C ILE A 42 9.92 -2.57 -0.36
N ASP A 43 11.06 -2.07 -0.84
CA ASP A 43 11.59 -0.77 -0.41
C ASP A 43 10.61 0.34 -0.71
N TRP A 44 10.01 0.33 -1.90
CA TRP A 44 9.01 1.30 -2.30
C TRP A 44 7.84 1.30 -1.31
N TYR A 45 7.34 0.12 -0.99
CA TYR A 45 6.18 0.00 -0.12
C TYR A 45 6.51 0.43 1.31
N GLU A 46 7.71 0.08 1.78
CA GLU A 46 8.12 0.50 3.12
C GLU A 46 8.17 2.02 3.25
N ALA A 47 8.74 2.69 2.25
CA ALA A 47 8.75 4.15 2.21
C ALA A 47 7.33 4.71 2.14
N PHE A 48 6.48 4.08 1.33
CA PHE A 48 5.10 4.48 1.15
C PHE A 48 4.32 4.46 2.48
N LEU A 49 4.56 3.46 3.31
CA LEU A 49 3.90 3.34 4.61
C LEU A 49 4.28 4.46 5.58
N GLU A 50 5.35 5.20 5.31
CA GLU A 50 5.72 6.36 6.12
C GLU A 50 4.89 7.60 5.79
N GLU A 51 4.18 7.59 4.67
CA GLU A 51 3.33 8.73 4.29
C GLU A 51 2.05 8.72 5.10
N GLN A 52 1.37 9.86 5.13
CA GLN A 52 0.13 9.97 5.89
C GLN A 52 -1.03 9.35 5.13
N ASP A 53 -1.95 8.76 5.87
CA ASP A 53 -3.09 8.05 5.28
C ASP A 53 -3.93 8.94 4.38
N VAL A 54 -4.14 10.19 4.79
CA VAL A 54 -4.95 11.12 3.99
C VAL A 54 -4.31 11.36 2.63
N ASP A 55 -2.98 11.43 2.58
CA ASP A 55 -2.27 11.62 1.32
C ASP A 55 -2.32 10.36 0.46
N ILE A 56 -2.07 9.20 1.08
CA ILE A 56 -2.12 7.92 0.35
C ILE A 56 -3.49 7.72 -0.27
N MET A 57 -4.54 7.99 0.49
CA MET A 57 -5.90 7.80 0.00
C MET A 57 -6.24 8.77 -1.14
N ALA A 58 -5.78 10.01 -1.03
CA ALA A 58 -6.00 10.99 -2.10
C ALA A 58 -5.30 10.54 -3.39
N TRP A 59 -4.07 9.99 -3.28
CA TRP A 59 -3.36 9.49 -4.45
C TRP A 59 -4.06 8.28 -5.06
N ALA A 60 -4.54 7.37 -4.21
CA ALA A 60 -5.21 6.15 -4.68
C ALA A 60 -6.52 6.46 -5.38
N ILE A 61 -7.30 7.40 -4.84
CA ILE A 61 -8.59 7.78 -5.41
C ILE A 61 -8.42 8.73 -6.61
N GLY A 62 -7.29 9.45 -6.64
CA GLY A 62 -7.01 10.36 -7.75
C GLY A 62 -7.40 11.80 -7.50
N THR A 63 -7.69 12.17 -6.25
CA THR A 63 -8.04 13.55 -5.91
C THR A 63 -6.81 14.44 -5.75
N ALA A 64 -5.62 13.83 -5.67
CA ALA A 64 -4.37 14.56 -5.66
C ALA A 64 -3.32 13.74 -6.42
N PRO A 65 -2.37 14.39 -7.11
CA PRO A 65 -1.33 13.66 -7.83
C PRO A 65 -0.32 13.08 -6.86
N ALA A 66 0.15 11.85 -7.14
CA ALA A 66 1.18 11.24 -6.33
C ALA A 66 2.54 11.89 -6.61
N PRO A 67 3.40 12.00 -5.60
CA PRO A 67 4.78 12.46 -5.83
C PRO A 67 5.50 11.57 -6.82
N ASP A 68 6.45 12.16 -7.55
CA ASP A 68 7.18 11.46 -8.61
C ASP A 68 7.78 10.15 -8.11
N ARG A 69 8.32 10.14 -6.91
CA ARG A 69 8.99 8.94 -6.38
C ARG A 69 8.06 7.75 -6.20
N TYR A 70 6.75 7.99 -6.16
CA TYR A 70 5.77 6.91 -6.02
C TYR A 70 5.05 6.57 -7.32
N ARG A 71 5.30 7.31 -8.38
CA ARG A 71 4.67 7.03 -9.67
C ARG A 71 5.28 5.78 -10.29
N GLY A 72 4.45 4.99 -10.95
CA GLY A 72 4.90 3.80 -11.64
C GLY A 72 3.92 2.67 -11.44
N GLU A 73 4.42 1.46 -11.65
CA GLU A 73 3.59 0.26 -11.69
C GLU A 73 2.82 0.02 -10.41
N LEU A 74 3.47 0.13 -9.25
CA LEU A 74 2.78 -0.13 -7.99
C LEU A 74 1.68 0.88 -7.71
N MET A 75 1.93 2.16 -8.02
CA MET A 75 0.89 3.18 -7.86
C MET A 75 -0.26 2.92 -8.82
N ASN A 76 0.03 2.50 -10.04
CA ASN A 76 -1.02 2.17 -11.00
C ASN A 76 -1.90 1.04 -10.48
N ARG A 77 -1.30 0.00 -9.90
CA ARG A 77 -2.05 -1.11 -9.31
C ARG A 77 -2.87 -0.67 -8.11
N LEU A 78 -2.32 0.21 -7.29
CA LEU A 78 -3.04 0.74 -6.13
C LEU A 78 -4.33 1.43 -6.59
N ARG A 79 -4.25 2.21 -7.65
CA ARG A 79 -5.36 3.01 -8.14
C ARG A 79 -6.48 2.20 -8.77
N ILE A 80 -6.22 0.95 -9.15
CA ILE A 80 -7.27 0.10 -9.72
C ILE A 80 -8.32 -0.25 -8.66
N LEU A 81 -7.90 -0.36 -7.39
CA LEU A 81 -8.79 -0.60 -6.24
C LEU A 81 -9.57 -1.91 -6.33
N ASP A 82 -9.10 -2.86 -7.15
CA ASP A 82 -9.79 -4.14 -7.35
C ASP A 82 -9.53 -5.13 -6.21
N TYR A 83 -8.62 -4.80 -5.32
CA TYR A 83 -8.28 -5.62 -4.16
C TYR A 83 -9.15 -5.30 -2.95
N ILE A 84 -9.97 -4.26 -3.03
CA ILE A 84 -10.83 -3.86 -1.93
C ILE A 84 -12.07 -4.73 -1.94
N LYS A 85 -12.34 -5.37 -0.80
CA LYS A 85 -13.55 -6.19 -0.66
C LYS A 85 -14.65 -5.34 -0.06
N HIS A 86 -15.76 -5.25 -0.76
CA HIS A 86 -16.90 -4.50 -0.28
C HIS A 86 -17.77 -5.41 0.58
N PRO A 87 -18.23 -4.97 1.75
CA PRO A 87 -19.21 -5.74 2.51
C PRO A 87 -20.52 -5.78 1.74
N GLU A 88 -21.13 -6.93 1.75
CA GLU A 88 -22.40 -7.13 1.06
C GLU A 88 -23.57 -6.67 1.93
#